data_c1e2910ab776199383af0444157e4abf
#
_entry.id   c1e2910ab776199383af0444157e4abf
#
_cell.length_a   1.000
_cell.length_b   1.000
_cell.length_c   1.000
_cell.angle_alpha   90.00
_cell.angle_beta   90.00
_cell.angle_gamma   90.00
#
_symmetry.space_group_name_H-M   'P 1'
#
loop_
_entity.id
_entity.type
_entity.pdbx_description
1 polymer ?
#
loop_
_entity_poly.entity_id
_entity_poly.type
_entity_poly.pdbx_seq_one_letter_code
_entity_poly.pdbx_strand_id
1 'polypeptide(L)'
;MKKLINKLGIDKAIAYSSAARIVQAGSNIVTIFFLAKYLSQEEQGFYYTFGSLVAVQVFFELGLTNIITQFVAHEYAYVTVENDKSIYKSRLSSLLHFCIKWYFYLSILLFFILIIVGWVFFTHYDTEGDNVSWKIPWFLISFGTCLRLFQSPLNSFLLGMNKVEEMSLISLYQQLILPISMWLGLYGGLKLYVVGISLVLSAVVWYLYV
;
A
#
# COMPACT_ATOMS: atom_id res chain seq x y z
N MET A 1 -11.86 25.68 -2.89
CA MET A 1 -11.49 24.50 -3.68
C MET A 1 -12.58 24.05 -4.65
N LYS A 2 -13.84 23.78 -4.24
CA LYS A 2 -14.95 23.38 -5.15
C LYS A 2 -15.18 24.30 -6.36
N LYS A 3 -15.09 25.64 -6.21
CA LYS A 3 -15.28 26.60 -7.31
C LYS A 3 -14.16 26.57 -8.38
N LEU A 4 -12.93 26.26 -8.00
CA LEU A 4 -11.79 26.14 -8.93
C LEU A 4 -11.86 24.84 -9.74
N ILE A 5 -12.24 23.75 -9.12
CA ILE A 5 -12.42 22.42 -9.74
C ILE A 5 -13.49 22.48 -10.82
N ASN A 6 -14.66 23.06 -10.52
CA ASN A 6 -15.75 23.23 -11.50
C ASN A 6 -15.39 24.18 -12.66
N LYS A 7 -14.49 25.15 -12.43
CA LYS A 7 -14.08 26.12 -13.46
C LYS A 7 -13.04 25.56 -14.43
N LEU A 8 -12.30 24.53 -14.02
CA LEU A 8 -11.26 23.85 -14.80
C LEU A 8 -11.75 22.58 -15.51
N GLY A 9 -13.00 22.16 -15.31
CA GLY A 9 -13.54 20.90 -15.86
C GLY A 9 -12.81 19.65 -15.32
N ILE A 10 -12.11 19.78 -14.18
CA ILE A 10 -11.35 18.70 -13.59
C ILE A 10 -12.30 17.85 -12.74
N ASP A 11 -12.43 16.58 -13.09
CA ASP A 11 -13.17 15.61 -12.28
C ASP A 11 -12.50 15.46 -10.90
N LYS A 12 -13.30 15.26 -9.84
CA LYS A 12 -12.81 15.10 -8.46
C LYS A 12 -11.81 13.96 -8.35
N ALA A 13 -12.02 12.86 -9.10
CA ALA A 13 -11.09 11.73 -9.14
C ALA A 13 -9.69 12.16 -9.61
N ILE A 14 -9.64 12.99 -10.67
CA ILE A 14 -8.37 13.55 -11.19
C ILE A 14 -7.73 14.47 -10.15
N ALA A 15 -8.53 15.31 -9.49
CA ALA A 15 -8.03 16.23 -8.47
C ALA A 15 -7.41 15.47 -7.28
N TYR A 16 -8.08 14.42 -6.76
CA TYR A 16 -7.57 13.63 -5.65
C TYR A 16 -6.36 12.80 -6.04
N SER A 17 -6.36 12.17 -7.21
CA SER A 17 -5.21 11.37 -7.67
C SER A 17 -3.98 12.25 -7.94
N SER A 18 -4.16 13.44 -8.52
CA SER A 18 -3.08 14.39 -8.73
C SER A 18 -2.54 14.93 -7.41
N ALA A 19 -3.43 15.27 -6.46
CA ALA A 19 -3.04 15.69 -5.11
C ALA A 19 -2.26 14.59 -4.39
N ALA A 20 -2.70 13.32 -4.47
CA ALA A 20 -1.98 12.20 -3.88
C ALA A 20 -0.56 12.05 -4.44
N ARG A 21 -0.39 12.19 -5.75
CA ARG A 21 0.95 12.13 -6.39
C ARG A 21 1.85 13.29 -5.98
N ILE A 22 1.31 14.52 -5.89
CA ILE A 22 2.06 15.70 -5.43
C ILE A 22 2.49 15.51 -3.98
N VAL A 23 1.59 15.05 -3.13
CA VAL A 23 1.88 14.75 -1.73
C VAL A 23 2.96 13.68 -1.63
N GLN A 24 2.85 12.60 -2.40
CA GLN A 24 3.85 11.52 -2.44
C GLN A 24 5.23 12.03 -2.85
N ALA A 25 5.31 12.80 -3.93
CA ALA A 25 6.59 13.35 -4.40
C ALA A 25 7.21 14.31 -3.37
N GLY A 26 6.41 15.24 -2.84
CA GLY A 26 6.87 16.18 -1.83
C GLY A 26 7.27 15.52 -0.51
N SER A 27 6.48 14.55 -0.06
CA SER A 27 6.78 13.82 1.18
C SER A 27 8.04 12.97 1.07
N ASN A 28 8.33 12.39 -0.10
CA ASN A 28 9.57 11.63 -0.30
C ASN A 28 10.82 12.51 -0.11
N ILE A 29 10.80 13.75 -0.64
CA ILE A 29 11.90 14.70 -0.45
C ILE A 29 12.08 15.04 1.03
N VAL A 30 10.98 15.38 1.72
CA VAL A 30 11.01 15.71 3.16
C VAL A 30 11.47 14.51 3.98
N THR A 31 11.03 13.30 3.63
CA THR A 31 11.42 12.07 4.32
C THR A 31 12.93 11.85 4.28
N ILE A 32 13.59 12.12 3.16
CA ILE A 32 15.06 11.99 3.05
C ILE A 32 15.76 12.88 4.11
N PHE A 33 15.30 14.12 4.29
CA PHE A 33 15.87 15.02 5.31
C PHE A 33 15.62 14.49 6.73
N PHE A 34 14.44 13.94 7.00
CA PHE A 34 14.14 13.35 8.30
C PHE A 34 15.00 12.10 8.57
N LEU A 35 15.17 11.23 7.58
CA LEU A 35 16.04 10.05 7.69
C LEU A 35 17.48 10.46 7.97
N ALA A 36 18.02 11.41 7.20
CA ALA A 36 19.39 11.89 7.38
C ALA A 36 19.62 12.56 8.75
N LYS A 37 18.58 13.17 9.32
CA LYS A 37 18.68 13.87 10.62
C LYS A 37 18.53 12.94 11.82
N TYR A 38 17.65 11.92 11.74
CA TYR A 38 17.23 11.14 12.91
C TYR A 38 17.74 9.69 12.91
N LEU A 39 18.25 9.18 11.80
CA LEU A 39 18.82 7.83 11.70
C LEU A 39 20.34 7.90 11.56
N SER A 40 21.05 6.98 12.21
CA SER A 40 22.49 6.76 11.95
C SER A 40 22.72 6.28 10.51
N GLN A 41 23.96 6.34 10.01
CA GLN A 41 24.29 5.83 8.68
C GLN A 41 23.96 4.35 8.52
N GLU A 42 24.19 3.56 9.57
CA GLU A 42 23.85 2.14 9.62
C GLU A 42 22.33 1.92 9.57
N GLU A 43 21.56 2.65 10.38
CA GLU A 43 20.10 2.59 10.36
C GLU A 43 19.52 3.01 9.00
N GLN A 44 20.13 4.00 8.33
CA GLN A 44 19.76 4.36 6.95
C GLN A 44 20.05 3.21 5.97
N GLY A 45 21.18 2.51 6.12
CA GLY A 45 21.49 1.33 5.34
C GLY A 45 20.41 0.25 5.49
N PHE A 46 19.98 -0.05 6.71
CA PHE A 46 18.87 -0.97 6.97
C PHE A 46 17.56 -0.49 6.34
N TYR A 47 17.24 0.80 6.47
CA TYR A 47 16.03 1.39 5.88
C TYR A 47 15.95 1.15 4.35
N TYR A 48 17.02 1.46 3.61
CA TYR A 48 17.06 1.28 2.16
C TYR A 48 17.05 -0.20 1.77
N THR A 49 17.71 -1.05 2.54
CA THR A 49 17.72 -2.50 2.33
C THR A 49 16.34 -3.10 2.56
N PHE A 50 15.62 -2.68 3.60
CA PHE A 50 14.23 -3.07 3.84
C PHE A 50 13.36 -2.73 2.62
N GLY A 51 13.48 -1.50 2.10
CA GLY A 51 12.75 -1.07 0.91
C GLY A 51 13.04 -1.93 -0.32
N SER A 52 14.30 -2.28 -0.54
CA SER A 52 14.73 -3.13 -1.66
C SER A 52 14.19 -4.55 -1.57
N LEU A 53 14.21 -5.15 -0.39
CA LEU A 53 13.68 -6.50 -0.17
C LEU A 53 12.15 -6.54 -0.30
N VAL A 54 11.46 -5.53 0.22
CA VAL A 54 10.00 -5.42 0.09
C VAL A 54 9.55 -5.21 -1.35
N ALA A 55 10.38 -4.62 -2.21
CA ALA A 55 10.07 -4.44 -3.63
C ALA A 55 9.77 -5.75 -4.37
N VAL A 56 10.20 -6.90 -3.83
CA VAL A 56 9.83 -8.25 -4.32
C VAL A 56 8.31 -8.44 -4.36
N GLN A 57 7.54 -7.72 -3.53
CA GLN A 57 6.07 -7.74 -3.57
C GLN A 57 5.50 -7.55 -4.98
N VAL A 58 6.13 -6.72 -5.82
CA VAL A 58 5.66 -6.43 -7.19
C VAL A 58 5.53 -7.70 -8.03
N PHE A 59 6.40 -8.68 -7.82
CA PHE A 59 6.32 -9.98 -8.50
C PHE A 59 5.11 -10.81 -8.08
N PHE A 60 4.58 -10.61 -6.90
CA PHE A 60 3.37 -11.30 -6.43
C PHE A 60 2.08 -10.72 -7.02
N GLU A 61 2.11 -9.48 -7.45
CA GLU A 61 0.96 -8.85 -8.11
C GLU A 61 0.86 -9.26 -9.59
N LEU A 62 1.98 -9.43 -10.31
CA LEU A 62 2.10 -9.88 -11.72
C LEU A 62 1.06 -9.28 -12.68
N GLY A 63 0.58 -8.07 -12.39
CA GLY A 63 -0.46 -7.41 -13.19
C GLY A 63 -1.88 -7.97 -13.00
N LEU A 64 -2.10 -8.91 -12.07
CA LEU A 64 -3.42 -9.48 -11.78
C LEU A 64 -4.45 -8.40 -11.42
N THR A 65 -4.02 -7.34 -10.74
CA THR A 65 -4.86 -6.18 -10.40
C THR A 65 -5.51 -5.55 -11.64
N ASN A 66 -4.76 -5.42 -12.74
CA ASN A 66 -5.28 -4.89 -14.01
C ASN A 66 -6.31 -5.83 -14.64
N ILE A 67 -6.04 -7.14 -14.62
CA ILE A 67 -6.96 -8.16 -15.14
C ILE A 67 -8.25 -8.15 -14.34
N ILE A 68 -8.17 -8.13 -13.01
CA ILE A 68 -9.33 -8.06 -12.12
C ILE A 68 -10.15 -6.80 -12.43
N THR A 69 -9.49 -5.64 -12.53
CA THR A 69 -10.16 -4.36 -12.83
C THR A 69 -10.93 -4.43 -14.15
N GLN A 70 -10.32 -4.96 -15.22
CA GLN A 70 -10.96 -5.09 -16.53
C GLN A 70 -12.16 -6.05 -16.50
N PHE A 71 -12.00 -7.21 -15.85
CA PHE A 71 -13.08 -8.17 -15.71
C PHE A 71 -14.27 -7.60 -14.91
N VAL A 72 -13.98 -6.97 -13.79
CA VAL A 72 -15.00 -6.32 -12.96
C VAL A 72 -15.71 -5.21 -13.73
N ALA A 73 -14.98 -4.38 -14.48
CA ALA A 73 -15.57 -3.32 -15.29
C ALA A 73 -16.51 -3.87 -16.36
N HIS A 74 -16.10 -4.97 -17.02
CA HIS A 74 -16.93 -5.64 -18.01
C HIS A 74 -18.23 -6.19 -17.40
N GLU A 75 -18.15 -6.97 -16.34
CA GLU A 75 -19.34 -7.55 -15.69
C GLU A 75 -20.23 -6.47 -15.06
N TYR A 76 -19.63 -5.40 -14.50
CA TYR A 76 -20.37 -4.29 -13.91
C TYR A 76 -21.16 -3.49 -14.95
N ALA A 77 -20.65 -3.35 -16.17
CA ALA A 77 -21.37 -2.69 -17.26
C ALA A 77 -22.71 -3.40 -17.55
N TYR A 78 -22.75 -4.73 -17.55
CA TYR A 78 -23.99 -5.48 -17.74
C TYR A 78 -24.96 -5.36 -16.55
N VAL A 79 -24.45 -5.26 -15.32
CA VAL A 79 -25.29 -5.01 -14.14
C VAL A 79 -26.08 -3.69 -14.27
N THR A 80 -25.54 -2.72 -15.00
CA THR A 80 -26.16 -1.39 -15.15
C THR A 80 -27.17 -1.34 -16.31
N VAL A 81 -27.04 -2.19 -17.32
CA VAL A 81 -27.80 -2.13 -18.59
C VAL A 81 -28.89 -3.20 -18.69
N GLU A 82 -28.67 -4.40 -18.20
CA GLU A 82 -29.60 -5.52 -18.38
C GLU A 82 -30.69 -5.61 -17.28
N ASN A 83 -31.85 -6.16 -17.68
CA ASN A 83 -33.00 -6.37 -16.78
C ASN A 83 -32.76 -7.49 -15.75
N ASP A 84 -31.97 -8.51 -16.07
CA ASP A 84 -31.60 -9.60 -15.15
C ASP A 84 -30.24 -9.37 -14.52
N LYS A 85 -30.21 -8.57 -13.49
CA LYS A 85 -29.00 -8.19 -12.73
C LYS A 85 -28.46 -9.30 -11.83
N SER A 86 -29.22 -10.36 -11.61
CA SER A 86 -28.91 -11.39 -10.60
C SER A 86 -27.68 -12.22 -10.98
N ILE A 87 -27.57 -12.60 -12.25
CA ILE A 87 -26.46 -13.43 -12.77
C ILE A 87 -25.14 -12.70 -12.68
N TYR A 88 -25.08 -11.45 -13.14
CA TYR A 88 -23.84 -10.65 -13.12
C TYR A 88 -23.37 -10.31 -11.71
N LYS A 89 -24.31 -10.02 -10.80
CA LYS A 89 -23.99 -9.82 -9.37
C LYS A 89 -23.43 -11.10 -8.75
N SER A 90 -23.98 -12.25 -9.07
CA SER A 90 -23.47 -13.55 -8.60
C SER A 90 -22.05 -13.81 -9.08
N ARG A 91 -21.76 -13.52 -10.37
CA ARG A 91 -20.40 -13.65 -10.94
C ARG A 91 -19.40 -12.72 -10.25
N LEU A 92 -19.76 -11.44 -10.06
CA LEU A 92 -18.93 -10.48 -9.35
C LEU A 92 -18.66 -10.91 -7.90
N SER A 93 -19.68 -11.40 -7.20
CA SER A 93 -19.54 -11.92 -5.83
C SER A 93 -18.61 -13.14 -5.79
N SER A 94 -18.77 -14.09 -6.71
CA SER A 94 -17.92 -15.28 -6.81
C SER A 94 -16.47 -14.91 -7.12
N LEU A 95 -16.25 -13.95 -8.04
CA LEU A 95 -14.92 -13.43 -8.34
C LEU A 95 -14.28 -12.74 -7.12
N LEU A 96 -15.06 -11.92 -6.41
CA LEU A 96 -14.56 -11.24 -5.21
C LEU A 96 -14.11 -12.24 -4.15
N HIS A 97 -14.93 -13.26 -3.86
CA HIS A 97 -14.56 -14.32 -2.91
C HIS A 97 -13.31 -15.08 -3.34
N PHE A 98 -13.20 -15.40 -4.63
CA PHE A 98 -11.99 -16.03 -5.17
C PHE A 98 -10.77 -15.14 -4.99
N CYS A 99 -10.85 -13.85 -5.36
CA CYS A 99 -9.74 -12.91 -5.24
C CYS A 99 -9.32 -12.71 -3.78
N ILE A 100 -10.29 -12.57 -2.85
CA ILE A 100 -9.99 -12.44 -1.42
C ILE A 100 -9.24 -13.68 -0.90
N LYS A 101 -9.71 -14.90 -1.22
CA LYS A 101 -9.03 -16.14 -0.81
C LYS A 101 -7.64 -16.24 -1.43
N TRP A 102 -7.51 -15.96 -2.72
CA TRP A 102 -6.24 -16.05 -3.44
C TRP A 102 -5.20 -15.09 -2.84
N TYR A 103 -5.56 -13.81 -2.70
CA TYR A 103 -4.65 -12.81 -2.15
C TYR A 103 -4.36 -13.01 -0.65
N PHE A 104 -5.27 -13.63 0.10
CA PHE A 104 -5.01 -14.04 1.47
C PHE A 104 -3.87 -15.06 1.55
N TYR A 105 -3.94 -16.13 0.76
CA TYR A 105 -2.85 -17.13 0.70
C TYR A 105 -1.56 -16.52 0.15
N LEU A 106 -1.67 -15.66 -0.85
CA LEU A 106 -0.52 -14.98 -1.44
C LEU A 106 0.17 -14.05 -0.43
N SER A 107 -0.60 -13.33 0.37
CA SER A 107 -0.07 -12.47 1.44
C SER A 107 0.61 -13.26 2.54
N ILE A 108 0.04 -14.41 2.94
CA ILE A 108 0.68 -15.31 3.90
C ILE A 108 2.00 -15.85 3.32
N LEU A 109 1.99 -16.32 2.08
CA LEU A 109 3.20 -16.82 1.40
C LEU A 109 4.28 -15.74 1.34
N LEU A 110 3.93 -14.52 0.92
CA LEU A 110 4.84 -13.39 0.90
C LEU A 110 5.40 -13.09 2.29
N PHE A 111 4.56 -13.11 3.31
CA PHE A 111 5.00 -12.88 4.69
C PHE A 111 6.10 -13.85 5.12
N PHE A 112 5.90 -15.15 4.90
CA PHE A 112 6.90 -16.15 5.25
C PHE A 112 8.18 -15.99 4.42
N ILE A 113 8.06 -15.68 3.12
CA ILE A 113 9.22 -15.42 2.27
C ILE A 113 10.01 -14.22 2.79
N LEU A 114 9.34 -13.09 3.09
CA LEU A 114 10.00 -11.89 3.61
C LEU A 114 10.69 -12.17 4.95
N ILE A 115 10.03 -12.89 5.87
CA ILE A 115 10.63 -13.23 7.16
C ILE A 115 11.87 -14.10 6.98
N ILE A 116 11.81 -15.14 6.14
CA ILE A 116 12.94 -16.05 5.90
C ILE A 116 14.09 -15.30 5.21
N VAL A 117 13.79 -14.59 4.12
CA VAL A 117 14.82 -13.85 3.35
C VAL A 117 15.46 -12.78 4.21
N GLY A 118 14.67 -11.98 4.93
CA GLY A 118 15.21 -10.96 5.81
C GLY A 118 16.02 -11.55 6.97
N TRP A 119 15.57 -12.65 7.56
CA TRP A 119 16.32 -13.31 8.61
C TRP A 119 17.70 -13.79 8.12
N VAL A 120 17.72 -14.52 7.00
CA VAL A 120 18.98 -15.02 6.40
C VAL A 120 19.90 -13.86 6.00
N PHE A 121 19.34 -12.81 5.37
CA PHE A 121 20.11 -11.67 4.91
C PHE A 121 20.72 -10.88 6.07
N PHE A 122 19.90 -10.45 7.04
CA PHE A 122 20.35 -9.57 8.13
C PHE A 122 21.21 -10.30 9.16
N THR A 123 21.01 -11.59 9.42
CA THR A 123 21.91 -12.35 10.30
C THR A 123 23.29 -12.54 9.68
N HIS A 124 23.41 -12.55 8.36
CA HIS A 124 24.70 -12.64 7.70
C HIS A 124 25.46 -11.31 7.70
N TYR A 125 24.73 -10.19 7.70
CA TYR A 125 25.32 -8.85 7.77
C TYR A 125 25.63 -8.37 9.20
N ASP A 126 25.00 -8.95 10.22
CA ASP A 126 25.14 -8.56 11.64
C ASP A 126 26.46 -9.06 12.28
N THR A 127 27.45 -9.44 11.46
CA THR A 127 28.68 -10.11 11.93
C THR A 127 29.73 -9.17 12.53
N GLU A 128 29.59 -7.84 12.48
CA GLU A 128 30.61 -6.89 12.93
C GLU A 128 30.12 -5.83 13.94
N GLY A 129 29.27 -6.20 14.91
CA GLY A 129 29.09 -5.37 16.11
C GLY A 129 28.10 -4.22 16.02
N ASP A 130 27.30 -4.16 14.98
CA ASP A 130 26.24 -3.15 14.84
C ASP A 130 25.05 -3.45 15.76
N ASN A 131 24.89 -2.65 16.83
CA ASN A 131 23.78 -2.73 17.78
C ASN A 131 22.44 -2.24 17.19
N VAL A 132 22.17 -2.43 15.90
CA VAL A 132 20.92 -2.01 15.28
C VAL A 132 19.83 -3.06 15.51
N SER A 133 18.76 -2.66 16.21
CA SER A 133 17.59 -3.54 16.43
C SER A 133 16.75 -3.66 15.17
N TRP A 134 17.10 -4.55 14.24
CA TRP A 134 16.42 -4.73 12.96
C TRP A 134 15.24 -5.72 12.98
N LYS A 135 15.22 -6.68 13.93
CA LYS A 135 14.28 -7.82 13.94
C LYS A 135 12.81 -7.41 14.00
N ILE A 136 12.45 -6.58 14.97
CA ILE A 136 11.06 -6.11 15.14
C ILE A 136 10.66 -5.13 14.01
N PRO A 137 11.47 -4.12 13.64
CA PRO A 137 11.21 -3.30 12.46
C PRO A 137 10.95 -4.11 11.20
N TRP A 138 11.77 -5.12 10.92
CA TRP A 138 11.58 -5.99 9.76
C TRP A 138 10.27 -6.78 9.81
N PHE A 139 9.92 -7.33 10.98
CA PHE A 139 8.64 -8.01 11.17
C PHE A 139 7.45 -7.08 10.88
N LEU A 140 7.46 -5.86 11.42
CA LEU A 140 6.41 -4.86 11.23
C LEU A 140 6.28 -4.43 9.76
N ILE A 141 7.40 -4.23 9.07
CA ILE A 141 7.43 -3.89 7.65
C ILE A 141 6.85 -5.03 6.81
N SER A 142 7.30 -6.27 7.05
CA SER A 142 6.80 -7.46 6.37
C SER A 142 5.29 -7.62 6.57
N PHE A 143 4.80 -7.44 7.79
CA PHE A 143 3.37 -7.49 8.10
C PHE A 143 2.58 -6.38 7.40
N GLY A 144 3.04 -5.13 7.47
CA GLY A 144 2.42 -3.99 6.80
C GLY A 144 2.38 -4.15 5.27
N THR A 145 3.44 -4.72 4.68
CA THR A 145 3.51 -5.04 3.25
C THR A 145 2.46 -6.07 2.84
N CYS A 146 2.29 -7.12 3.64
CA CYS A 146 1.28 -8.16 3.40
C CYS A 146 -0.14 -7.61 3.50
N LEU A 147 -0.42 -6.71 4.46
CA LEU A 147 -1.70 -6.02 4.54
C LEU A 147 -1.98 -5.20 3.28
N ARG A 148 -0.97 -4.51 2.74
CA ARG A 148 -1.12 -3.75 1.49
C ARG A 148 -1.34 -4.65 0.28
N LEU A 149 -0.65 -5.78 0.19
CA LEU A 149 -0.90 -6.77 -0.87
C LEU A 149 -2.34 -7.29 -0.82
N PHE A 150 -2.86 -7.55 0.37
CA PHE A 150 -4.25 -7.99 0.55
C PHE A 150 -5.29 -6.91 0.16
N GLN A 151 -4.93 -5.62 0.18
CA GLN A 151 -5.79 -4.54 -0.31
C GLN A 151 -5.91 -4.50 -1.84
N SER A 152 -4.91 -5.00 -2.57
CA SER A 152 -4.82 -4.89 -4.03
C SER A 152 -6.06 -5.36 -4.79
N PRO A 153 -6.65 -6.54 -4.52
CA PRO A 153 -7.85 -6.98 -5.23
C PRO A 153 -9.07 -6.11 -4.93
N LEU A 154 -9.23 -5.63 -3.69
CA LEU A 154 -10.34 -4.76 -3.30
C LEU A 154 -10.26 -3.41 -4.01
N ASN A 155 -9.04 -2.85 -4.13
CA ASN A 155 -8.79 -1.65 -4.92
C ASN A 155 -9.16 -1.86 -6.39
N SER A 156 -8.82 -3.01 -6.96
CA SER A 156 -9.17 -3.36 -8.34
C SER A 156 -10.67 -3.47 -8.56
N PHE A 157 -11.41 -4.01 -7.58
CA PHE A 157 -12.87 -4.05 -7.61
C PHE A 157 -13.48 -2.65 -7.57
N LEU A 158 -13.01 -1.76 -6.67
CA LEU A 158 -13.48 -0.37 -6.61
C LEU A 158 -13.26 0.36 -7.94
N LEU A 159 -12.08 0.20 -8.53
CA LEU A 159 -11.77 0.80 -9.84
C LEU A 159 -12.65 0.21 -10.95
N GLY A 160 -12.82 -1.11 -11.01
CA GLY A 160 -13.67 -1.78 -11.98
C GLY A 160 -15.15 -1.42 -11.87
N MET A 161 -15.65 -1.13 -10.67
CA MET A 161 -17.01 -0.62 -10.42
C MET A 161 -17.14 0.89 -10.68
N ASN A 162 -16.17 1.52 -11.33
CA ASN A 162 -16.14 2.96 -11.62
C ASN A 162 -16.14 3.87 -10.37
N LYS A 163 -15.70 3.36 -9.20
CA LYS A 163 -15.56 4.13 -7.96
C LYS A 163 -14.20 4.81 -7.86
N VAL A 164 -13.79 5.45 -8.95
CA VAL A 164 -12.45 6.06 -9.09
C VAL A 164 -12.27 7.24 -8.12
N GLU A 165 -13.34 8.01 -7.84
CA GLU A 165 -13.30 9.12 -6.90
C GLU A 165 -13.00 8.62 -5.48
N GLU A 166 -13.73 7.59 -5.02
CA GLU A 166 -13.54 6.99 -3.70
C GLU A 166 -12.14 6.42 -3.55
N MET A 167 -11.67 5.66 -4.57
CA MET A 167 -10.34 5.07 -4.58
C MET A 167 -9.22 6.13 -4.55
N SER A 168 -9.38 7.23 -5.30
CA SER A 168 -8.41 8.32 -5.31
C SER A 168 -8.37 9.06 -3.97
N LEU A 169 -9.51 9.20 -3.31
CA LEU A 169 -9.61 9.81 -1.98
C LEU A 169 -8.90 8.95 -0.92
N ILE A 170 -9.14 7.63 -0.94
CA ILE A 170 -8.46 6.68 -0.04
C ILE A 170 -6.94 6.74 -0.25
N SER A 171 -6.50 6.73 -1.51
CA SER A 171 -5.08 6.87 -1.86
C SER A 171 -4.48 8.16 -1.31
N LEU A 172 -5.20 9.27 -1.39
CA LEU A 172 -4.75 10.54 -0.83
C LEU A 172 -4.57 10.46 0.70
N TYR A 173 -5.52 9.85 1.42
CA TYR A 173 -5.37 9.66 2.87
C TYR A 173 -4.18 8.77 3.21
N GLN A 174 -3.96 7.68 2.49
CA GLN A 174 -2.80 6.82 2.71
C GLN A 174 -1.48 7.56 2.46
N GLN A 175 -1.42 8.38 1.39
CA GLN A 175 -0.23 9.18 1.06
C GLN A 175 0.04 10.33 2.04
N LEU A 176 -0.95 10.77 2.80
CA LEU A 176 -0.79 11.74 3.89
C LEU A 176 -0.37 11.07 5.20
N ILE A 177 -1.06 10.01 5.58
CA ILE A 177 -0.87 9.35 6.88
C ILE A 177 0.49 8.67 6.98
N LEU A 178 0.94 8.02 5.91
CA LEU A 178 2.21 7.29 5.90
C LEU A 178 3.40 8.21 6.23
N PRO A 179 3.65 9.32 5.50
CA PRO A 179 4.79 10.18 5.82
C PRO A 179 4.61 10.95 7.13
N ILE A 180 3.39 11.41 7.46
CA ILE A 180 3.14 12.14 8.70
C ILE A 180 3.45 11.25 9.92
N SER A 181 2.94 10.02 9.94
CA SER A 181 3.22 9.08 11.02
C SER A 181 4.71 8.73 11.10
N MET A 182 5.39 8.64 9.94
CA MET A 182 6.81 8.39 9.87
C MET A 182 7.63 9.55 10.44
N TRP A 183 7.32 10.80 10.08
CA TRP A 183 8.04 11.99 10.60
C TRP A 183 7.82 12.18 12.09
N LEU A 184 6.58 12.01 12.58
CA LEU A 184 6.26 12.08 14.00
C LEU A 184 6.98 10.98 14.79
N GLY A 185 7.03 9.79 14.28
CA GLY A 185 7.73 8.68 14.92
C GLY A 185 9.25 8.85 14.92
N LEU A 186 9.85 9.37 13.83
CA LEU A 186 11.28 9.70 13.79
C LEU A 186 11.61 10.81 14.78
N TYR A 187 10.79 11.86 14.86
CA TYR A 187 10.93 12.91 15.86
C TYR A 187 10.81 12.38 17.30
N GLY A 188 9.93 11.42 17.53
CA GLY A 188 9.75 10.72 18.80
C GLY A 188 10.84 9.69 19.14
N GLY A 189 11.85 9.49 18.28
CA GLY A 189 12.98 8.59 18.53
C GLY A 189 12.67 7.10 18.27
N LEU A 190 11.60 6.79 17.55
CA LEU A 190 11.24 5.41 17.22
C LEU A 190 12.16 4.75 16.16
N LYS A 191 13.12 5.49 15.60
CA LYS A 191 14.13 4.97 14.66
C LYS A 191 13.52 4.10 13.55
N LEU A 192 14.07 2.91 13.29
CA LEU A 192 13.61 1.98 12.25
C LEU A 192 12.19 1.42 12.48
N TYR A 193 11.70 1.39 13.73
CA TYR A 193 10.36 0.89 14.04
C TYR A 193 9.26 1.68 13.33
N VAL A 194 9.50 2.97 13.12
CA VAL A 194 8.51 3.87 12.53
C VAL A 194 8.09 3.45 11.13
N VAL A 195 8.99 2.83 10.36
CA VAL A 195 8.70 2.43 8.96
C VAL A 195 7.57 1.42 8.92
N GLY A 196 7.69 0.36 9.73
CA GLY A 196 6.66 -0.67 9.82
C GLY A 196 5.36 -0.15 10.46
N ILE A 197 5.47 0.64 11.53
CA ILE A 197 4.31 1.26 12.19
C ILE A 197 3.54 2.14 11.20
N SER A 198 4.21 2.98 10.43
CA SER A 198 3.56 3.86 9.44
C SER A 198 2.87 3.08 8.32
N LEU A 199 3.47 1.98 7.85
CA LEU A 199 2.84 1.08 6.88
C LEU A 199 1.57 0.45 7.43
N VAL A 200 1.61 -0.08 8.66
CA VAL A 200 0.46 -0.69 9.32
C VAL A 200 -0.64 0.34 9.56
N LEU A 201 -0.30 1.54 10.06
CA LEU A 201 -1.27 2.62 10.26
C LEU A 201 -1.95 3.03 8.94
N SER A 202 -1.17 3.19 7.87
CA SER A 202 -1.71 3.49 6.54
C SER A 202 -2.65 2.38 6.05
N ALA A 203 -2.33 1.11 6.31
CA ALA A 203 -3.19 -0.01 5.97
C ALA A 203 -4.49 -0.02 6.80
N VAL A 204 -4.39 0.21 8.11
CA VAL A 204 -5.56 0.28 9.01
C VAL A 204 -6.53 1.38 8.58
N VAL A 205 -6.03 2.56 8.22
CA VAL A 205 -6.89 3.65 7.73
C VAL A 205 -7.66 3.25 6.49
N TRP A 206 -7.05 2.50 5.60
CA TRP A 206 -7.73 1.95 4.42
C TRP A 206 -8.88 1.01 4.82
N TYR A 207 -8.65 0.07 5.77
CA TYR A 207 -9.69 -0.85 6.25
C TYR A 207 -10.82 -0.18 7.01
N LEU A 208 -10.56 0.97 7.63
CA LEU A 208 -11.62 1.76 8.30
C LEU A 208 -12.48 2.54 7.33
N TYR A 209 -11.96 2.86 6.15
CA TYR A 209 -12.68 3.63 5.14
C TYR A 209 -13.52 2.75 4.20
N VAL A 210 -13.03 1.56 3.85
CA VAL A 210 -13.68 0.60 2.92
C VAL A 210 -14.62 -0.32 3.64
#